data_8818f0da5fc233f9f08143bb5c8b3290
#
_entry.id   8818f0da5fc233f9f08143bb5c8b3290
#
_cell.length_a   1.000
_cell.length_b   1.000
_cell.length_c   1.000
_cell.angle_alpha   90.00
_cell.angle_beta   90.00
_cell.angle_gamma   90.00
#
_symmetry.space_group_name_H-M   'P 1'
#
loop_
_entity.id
_entity.type
_entity.pdbx_description
1 polymer ?
#
loop_
_entity_poly.entity_id
_entity_poly.type
_entity_poly.pdbx_seq_one_letter_code
_entity_poly.pdbx_strand_id
1 'polypeptide(L)'
;MVLLGFISLDCGLPTGSSYTDSITGINYTSDEPYIQTGTTHSLSRFNSSIQQQFLENLRSFPQGVRHCYQLNLTKGEKYLIRASFMYGNYDENDENPEFDLYLGPNLWASMVFENSTSVVVKEIIYVVKARYLHVCVVNTGKGIPFISALESRLLSNLTYNTDSETQALEFFLRIDFGSSLNSSFRFPEDIYDRIWQPYRRNDLTTINSSSSLISNSIFDPPLMAMMTASIPMNGSQTLNFTVRDSDPAVGFYFYMHFVELEELQANQTREFNIYLNDDFWYGPFSPKYLRGDTILSFRSVKGGQFSMESTRSSTHPPIINAFEAYKVKELVESQTVEREGRLSPKLMNDFLWSIVLDFPVLTCVSFVVNAMMNIKSMYRLKKNWEGDPCFPRTYSWEGLGCSYDDLDLPRIISLNLSSSGLSGEISPYIGNLTQLQYLDLSNNNLTGGVPEFLTRLQFLTLM
;
A
#
# COMPACT_ATOMS: atom_id res chain seq x y z
N MET A 1 -9.62 19.67 10.70
CA MET A 1 -9.08 18.58 11.54
C MET A 1 -7.99 17.90 10.74
N VAL A 2 -6.73 17.96 11.17
CA VAL A 2 -5.66 17.22 10.49
C VAL A 2 -5.82 15.76 10.89
N LEU A 3 -6.19 14.91 9.95
CA LEU A 3 -6.27 13.46 10.16
C LEU A 3 -4.84 12.93 10.26
N LEU A 4 -4.39 12.65 11.49
CA LEU A 4 -3.06 12.11 11.75
C LEU A 4 -2.87 10.80 10.96
N GLY A 5 -1.84 10.78 10.10
CA GLY A 5 -1.48 9.61 9.30
C GLY A 5 -2.18 9.49 7.93
N PHE A 6 -2.97 10.49 7.51
CA PHE A 6 -3.53 10.53 6.14
C PHE A 6 -2.58 11.29 5.21
N ILE A 7 -2.23 10.64 4.10
CA ILE A 7 -1.65 11.28 2.92
C ILE A 7 -2.67 11.10 1.81
N SER A 8 -3.07 12.20 1.14
CA SER A 8 -4.02 12.17 0.03
C SER A 8 -3.51 13.10 -1.06
N LEU A 9 -3.01 12.50 -2.14
CA LEU A 9 -2.42 13.19 -3.27
C LEU A 9 -3.38 13.14 -4.46
N ASP A 10 -3.66 14.30 -5.04
CA ASP A 10 -4.24 14.44 -6.37
C ASP A 10 -3.09 14.62 -7.35
N CYS A 11 -2.83 13.57 -8.16
CA CYS A 11 -1.63 13.42 -8.97
C CYS A 11 -1.68 14.21 -10.29
N GLY A 12 -2.23 15.36 -10.30
CA GLY A 12 -2.29 16.25 -11.46
C GLY A 12 -2.62 17.66 -11.04
N LEU A 13 -2.81 17.87 -9.75
CA LEU A 13 -3.12 19.15 -9.18
C LEU A 13 -1.92 20.12 -9.33
N PRO A 14 -2.13 21.41 -9.67
CA PRO A 14 -1.05 22.37 -9.78
C PRO A 14 -0.21 22.46 -8.50
N THR A 15 1.09 22.68 -8.66
CA THR A 15 2.06 22.83 -7.57
C THR A 15 1.57 23.78 -6.47
N GLY A 16 1.65 23.32 -5.21
CA GLY A 16 1.23 24.09 -4.04
C GLY A 16 -0.28 24.23 -3.85
N SER A 17 -1.10 23.63 -4.71
CA SER A 17 -2.56 23.62 -4.60
C SER A 17 -3.05 22.51 -3.67
N SER A 18 -4.20 22.76 -3.05
CA SER A 18 -4.94 21.79 -2.26
C SER A 18 -6.42 22.11 -2.26
N TYR A 19 -7.25 21.13 -1.98
CA TYR A 19 -8.69 21.29 -1.77
C TYR A 19 -9.21 20.29 -0.75
N THR A 20 -10.37 20.57 -0.18
CA THR A 20 -11.10 19.61 0.65
C THR A 20 -12.22 19.01 -0.17
N ASP A 21 -12.19 17.69 -0.35
CA ASP A 21 -13.26 16.98 -1.06
C ASP A 21 -14.60 17.17 -0.34
N SER A 22 -15.62 17.59 -1.08
CA SER A 22 -16.90 17.99 -0.51
C SER A 22 -17.74 16.84 0.03
N ILE A 23 -17.47 15.60 -0.43
CA ILE A 23 -18.20 14.40 -0.04
C ILE A 23 -17.56 13.79 1.20
N THR A 24 -16.24 13.63 1.18
CA THR A 24 -15.49 12.94 2.24
C THR A 24 -14.93 13.88 3.29
N GLY A 25 -14.76 15.17 3.00
CA GLY A 25 -14.04 16.09 3.87
C GLY A 25 -12.52 15.85 3.92
N ILE A 26 -11.99 14.95 3.08
CA ILE A 26 -10.56 14.67 2.98
C ILE A 26 -9.86 15.82 2.25
N ASN A 27 -8.73 16.29 2.80
CA ASN A 27 -7.91 17.28 2.13
C ASN A 27 -6.93 16.61 1.18
N TYR A 28 -7.05 16.91 -0.12
CA TYR A 28 -6.12 16.48 -1.17
C TYR A 28 -5.13 17.60 -1.48
N THR A 29 -3.88 17.22 -1.70
CA THR A 29 -2.78 18.13 -2.02
C THR A 29 -2.11 17.71 -3.32
N SER A 30 -1.41 18.66 -3.95
CA SER A 30 -0.55 18.36 -5.11
C SER A 30 0.50 17.30 -4.76
N ASP A 31 0.76 16.44 -5.70
CA ASP A 31 1.75 15.35 -5.61
C ASP A 31 3.20 15.80 -5.85
N GLU A 32 3.42 17.04 -6.24
CA GLU A 32 4.74 17.57 -6.63
C GLU A 32 5.85 17.35 -5.57
N PRO A 33 5.61 17.44 -4.25
CA PRO A 33 6.66 17.18 -3.26
C PRO A 33 7.10 15.71 -3.18
N TYR A 34 6.35 14.80 -3.78
CA TYR A 34 6.56 13.35 -3.69
C TYR A 34 7.17 12.74 -4.94
N ILE A 35 7.17 13.48 -6.06
CA ILE A 35 7.68 13.03 -7.36
C ILE A 35 8.28 14.19 -8.15
N GLN A 36 9.36 13.93 -8.90
CA GLN A 36 10.08 14.97 -9.64
C GLN A 36 9.87 14.89 -11.17
N THR A 37 9.12 13.91 -11.65
CA THR A 37 8.93 13.62 -13.07
C THR A 37 7.46 13.61 -13.45
N GLY A 38 7.21 13.53 -14.75
CA GLY A 38 5.85 13.45 -15.30
C GLY A 38 5.26 14.81 -15.66
N THR A 39 4.10 14.75 -16.30
CA THR A 39 3.32 15.89 -16.79
C THR A 39 1.90 15.79 -16.26
N THR A 40 1.37 16.90 -15.76
CA THR A 40 0.00 16.98 -15.23
C THR A 40 -1.02 17.24 -16.33
N HIS A 41 -2.18 16.60 -16.23
CA HIS A 41 -3.29 16.77 -17.16
C HIS A 41 -4.60 16.91 -16.38
N SER A 42 -5.53 17.71 -16.94
CA SER A 42 -6.90 17.82 -16.42
C SER A 42 -7.87 17.12 -17.36
N LEU A 43 -8.76 16.31 -16.78
CA LEU A 43 -9.83 15.60 -17.46
C LEU A 43 -11.15 16.38 -17.50
N SER A 44 -11.12 17.71 -17.28
CA SER A 44 -12.30 18.59 -17.19
C SER A 44 -13.27 18.52 -18.38
N ARG A 45 -12.81 18.02 -19.53
CA ARG A 45 -13.66 17.76 -20.72
C ARG A 45 -14.66 16.62 -20.53
N PHE A 46 -14.44 15.74 -19.55
CA PHE A 46 -15.28 14.57 -19.24
C PHE A 46 -16.15 14.79 -17.99
N ASN A 47 -16.23 16.02 -17.49
CA ASN A 47 -16.74 16.41 -16.17
C ASN A 47 -18.19 16.03 -15.82
N SER A 48 -19.01 15.62 -16.75
CA SER A 48 -20.43 15.35 -16.44
C SER A 48 -20.68 13.98 -15.77
N SER A 49 -19.67 13.11 -15.70
CA SER A 49 -19.78 11.75 -15.12
C SER A 49 -18.80 11.45 -13.99
N ILE A 50 -17.80 12.32 -13.75
CA ILE A 50 -16.81 12.12 -12.69
C ILE A 50 -17.42 12.54 -11.35
N GLN A 51 -17.65 11.57 -10.46
CA GLN A 51 -18.24 11.82 -9.13
C GLN A 51 -17.19 12.19 -8.07
N GLN A 52 -15.92 11.88 -8.31
CA GLN A 52 -14.83 12.06 -7.34
C GLN A 52 -13.81 13.05 -7.89
N GLN A 53 -13.65 14.19 -7.22
CA GLN A 53 -12.82 15.30 -7.69
C GLN A 53 -11.35 14.91 -7.95
N PHE A 54 -10.77 14.01 -7.17
CA PHE A 54 -9.40 13.54 -7.36
C PHE A 54 -9.18 12.67 -8.63
N LEU A 55 -10.24 12.37 -9.38
CA LEU A 55 -10.16 11.73 -10.69
C LEU A 55 -10.24 12.74 -11.85
N GLU A 56 -10.45 14.02 -11.56
CA GLU A 56 -10.49 15.08 -12.57
C GLU A 56 -9.10 15.44 -13.12
N ASN A 57 -8.05 14.99 -12.45
CA ASN A 57 -6.68 15.22 -12.82
C ASN A 57 -5.89 13.90 -12.86
N LEU A 58 -4.75 13.92 -13.56
CA LEU A 58 -3.77 12.84 -13.53
C LEU A 58 -2.36 13.36 -13.83
N ARG A 59 -1.35 12.61 -13.41
CA ARG A 59 0.03 12.77 -13.85
C ARG A 59 0.40 11.63 -14.77
N SER A 60 0.92 11.95 -15.97
CA SER A 60 1.44 11.00 -16.95
C SER A 60 2.96 11.02 -17.02
N PHE A 61 3.56 9.92 -17.49
CA PHE A 61 5.00 9.73 -17.56
C PHE A 61 5.46 9.34 -18.96
N PRO A 62 5.52 10.32 -19.90
CA PRO A 62 5.84 10.04 -21.30
C PRO A 62 7.32 9.74 -21.55
N GLN A 63 8.21 10.02 -20.59
CA GLN A 63 9.65 9.84 -20.72
C GLN A 63 10.19 9.00 -19.57
N GLY A 64 11.17 8.12 -19.87
CA GLY A 64 11.74 7.21 -18.87
C GLY A 64 10.95 5.91 -18.75
N VAL A 65 11.46 5.00 -17.93
CA VAL A 65 10.89 3.66 -17.77
C VAL A 65 10.19 3.51 -16.41
N ARG A 66 10.75 4.09 -15.35
CA ARG A 66 10.27 3.93 -13.98
C ARG A 66 10.15 5.28 -13.30
N HIS A 67 8.99 5.53 -12.66
CA HIS A 67 8.67 6.78 -11.97
C HIS A 67 8.08 6.48 -10.61
N CYS A 68 8.66 7.04 -9.55
CA CYS A 68 8.36 6.62 -8.18
C CYS A 68 7.97 7.79 -7.30
N TYR A 69 6.80 7.69 -6.67
CA TYR A 69 6.40 8.49 -5.53
C TYR A 69 7.15 8.01 -4.30
N GLN A 70 7.76 8.92 -3.56
CA GLN A 70 8.37 8.61 -2.26
C GLN A 70 7.47 9.09 -1.13
N LEU A 71 6.84 8.16 -0.44
CA LEU A 71 6.03 8.43 0.74
C LEU A 71 6.90 8.29 2.00
N ASN A 72 7.01 9.35 2.79
CA ASN A 72 7.72 9.29 4.08
C ASN A 72 6.76 8.73 5.13
N LEU A 73 6.95 7.46 5.48
CA LEU A 73 6.12 6.69 6.39
C LEU A 73 6.95 6.17 7.58
N THR A 74 6.28 5.78 8.65
CA THR A 74 6.95 5.26 9.84
C THR A 74 7.28 3.78 9.66
N LYS A 75 8.58 3.44 9.77
CA LYS A 75 9.02 2.04 9.72
C LYS A 75 8.37 1.21 10.81
N GLY A 76 7.88 0.03 10.47
CA GLY A 76 7.20 -0.92 11.36
C GLY A 76 5.71 -0.66 11.53
N GLU A 77 5.20 0.48 11.06
CA GLU A 77 3.77 0.78 11.07
C GLU A 77 3.06 0.19 9.85
N LYS A 78 1.78 -0.09 10.02
CA LYS A 78 0.90 -0.68 9.02
C LYS A 78 0.08 0.40 8.32
N TYR A 79 0.05 0.36 7.00
CA TYR A 79 -0.69 1.32 6.19
C TYR A 79 -1.56 0.62 5.14
N LEU A 80 -2.73 1.18 4.94
CA LEU A 80 -3.51 0.97 3.72
C LEU A 80 -2.98 1.96 2.68
N ILE A 81 -2.47 1.45 1.57
CA ILE A 81 -2.00 2.24 0.42
C ILE A 81 -3.00 2.03 -0.71
N ARG A 82 -3.49 3.14 -1.29
CA ARG A 82 -4.46 3.11 -2.38
C ARG A 82 -3.97 3.97 -3.53
N ALA A 83 -3.95 3.41 -4.74
CA ALA A 83 -3.67 4.09 -5.99
C ALA A 83 -4.91 4.04 -6.88
N SER A 84 -5.33 5.18 -7.40
CA SER A 84 -6.53 5.33 -8.22
C SER A 84 -6.15 5.84 -9.61
N PHE A 85 -6.81 5.31 -10.62
CA PHE A 85 -6.49 5.54 -12.02
C PHE A 85 -7.77 5.73 -12.83
N MET A 86 -7.84 6.80 -13.62
CA MET A 86 -8.82 7.01 -14.67
C MET A 86 -8.11 7.60 -15.88
N TYR A 87 -8.12 6.88 -17.02
CA TYR A 87 -7.36 7.28 -18.21
C TYR A 87 -7.95 8.54 -18.86
N GLY A 88 -9.28 8.59 -19.02
CA GLY A 88 -9.98 9.74 -19.58
C GLY A 88 -9.53 10.14 -20.98
N ASN A 89 -8.76 9.29 -21.68
CA ASN A 89 -8.19 9.57 -23.00
C ASN A 89 -7.49 10.95 -23.09
N TYR A 90 -6.70 11.30 -22.08
CA TYR A 90 -6.09 12.63 -21.92
C TYR A 90 -5.12 12.99 -23.06
N ASP A 91 -4.57 12.00 -23.74
CA ASP A 91 -3.59 12.12 -24.82
C ASP A 91 -4.22 11.95 -26.23
N GLU A 92 -5.55 11.79 -26.30
CA GLU A 92 -6.34 11.67 -27.52
C GLU A 92 -5.90 10.49 -28.43
N ASN A 93 -5.25 9.45 -27.87
CA ASN A 93 -4.75 8.30 -28.62
C ASN A 93 -5.81 7.20 -28.81
N ASP A 94 -6.91 7.21 -28.07
CA ASP A 94 -7.98 6.19 -28.06
C ASP A 94 -7.50 4.75 -27.77
N GLU A 95 -6.28 4.59 -27.25
CA GLU A 95 -5.68 3.31 -26.87
C GLU A 95 -5.45 3.27 -25.37
N ASN A 96 -6.07 2.30 -24.69
CA ASN A 96 -5.89 2.13 -23.26
C ASN A 96 -4.46 1.66 -22.95
N PRO A 97 -3.68 2.39 -22.12
CA PRO A 97 -2.31 2.00 -21.82
C PRO A 97 -2.26 0.80 -20.87
N GLU A 98 -1.20 -0.02 -21.02
CA GLU A 98 -0.88 -1.07 -20.06
C GLU A 98 0.49 -0.77 -19.42
N PHE A 99 0.60 -0.86 -18.11
CA PHE A 99 1.84 -0.61 -17.37
C PHE A 99 1.84 -1.34 -16.03
N ASP A 100 2.99 -1.42 -15.38
CA ASP A 100 3.11 -2.07 -14.08
C ASP A 100 3.14 -1.07 -12.94
N LEU A 101 2.54 -1.47 -11.81
CA LEU A 101 2.56 -0.77 -10.53
C LEU A 101 3.43 -1.57 -9.54
N TYR A 102 4.39 -0.90 -8.92
CA TYR A 102 5.29 -1.48 -7.93
C TYR A 102 5.11 -0.86 -6.55
N LEU A 103 5.22 -1.69 -5.52
CA LEU A 103 5.29 -1.29 -4.12
C LEU A 103 6.70 -1.59 -3.59
N GLY A 104 7.51 -0.56 -3.39
CA GLY A 104 8.93 -0.72 -3.17
C GLY A 104 9.59 -1.48 -4.33
N PRO A 105 10.34 -2.55 -4.06
CA PRO A 105 10.97 -3.38 -5.10
C PRO A 105 10.02 -4.39 -5.76
N ASN A 106 8.82 -4.62 -5.21
CA ASN A 106 7.94 -5.71 -5.58
C ASN A 106 6.85 -5.28 -6.56
N LEU A 107 6.55 -6.14 -7.55
CA LEU A 107 5.41 -5.94 -8.44
C LEU A 107 4.12 -6.03 -7.62
N TRP A 108 3.36 -4.92 -7.58
CA TRP A 108 2.07 -4.89 -6.93
C TRP A 108 0.96 -5.37 -7.88
N ALA A 109 0.83 -4.73 -9.05
CA ALA A 109 -0.18 -5.08 -10.03
C ALA A 109 0.24 -4.69 -11.45
N SER A 110 -0.23 -5.43 -12.46
CA SER A 110 -0.22 -4.97 -13.84
C SER A 110 -1.54 -4.23 -14.11
N MET A 111 -1.43 -3.02 -14.64
CA MET A 111 -2.55 -2.12 -14.89
C MET A 111 -3.07 -2.32 -16.30
N VAL A 112 -4.36 -2.65 -16.40
CA VAL A 112 -5.10 -2.82 -17.66
C VAL A 112 -6.44 -2.13 -17.50
N PHE A 113 -6.90 -1.41 -18.52
CA PHE A 113 -8.13 -0.64 -18.52
C PHE A 113 -9.11 -1.19 -19.55
N GLU A 114 -10.36 -1.40 -19.16
CA GLU A 114 -11.40 -1.88 -20.09
C GLU A 114 -11.81 -0.79 -21.09
N ASN A 115 -11.87 0.45 -20.62
CA ASN A 115 -12.17 1.62 -21.44
C ASN A 115 -11.60 2.90 -20.79
N SER A 116 -11.65 4.02 -21.51
CA SER A 116 -11.07 5.28 -21.06
C SER A 116 -11.72 5.90 -19.82
N THR A 117 -12.98 5.55 -19.53
CA THR A 117 -13.74 6.07 -18.38
C THR A 117 -13.74 5.11 -17.18
N SER A 118 -13.17 3.92 -17.33
CA SER A 118 -13.03 2.95 -16.25
C SER A 118 -12.16 3.50 -15.12
N VAL A 119 -12.69 3.45 -13.90
CA VAL A 119 -11.91 3.76 -12.69
C VAL A 119 -11.33 2.46 -12.15
N VAL A 120 -10.01 2.39 -12.10
CA VAL A 120 -9.29 1.25 -11.52
C VAL A 120 -8.68 1.70 -10.20
N VAL A 121 -9.02 0.99 -9.12
CA VAL A 121 -8.47 1.21 -7.79
C VAL A 121 -7.67 -0.01 -7.36
N LYS A 122 -6.44 0.20 -6.95
CA LYS A 122 -5.59 -0.81 -6.31
C LYS A 122 -5.38 -0.41 -4.87
N GLU A 123 -5.65 -1.34 -3.97
CA GLU A 123 -5.50 -1.12 -2.52
C GLU A 123 -4.74 -2.30 -1.91
N ILE A 124 -3.79 -2.00 -1.03
CA ILE A 124 -3.00 -2.99 -0.32
C ILE A 124 -2.75 -2.54 1.12
N ILE A 125 -2.81 -3.47 2.06
CA ILE A 125 -2.38 -3.26 3.44
C ILE A 125 -0.97 -3.82 3.58
N TYR A 126 -0.04 -2.95 4.00
CA TYR A 126 1.39 -3.24 4.02
C TYR A 126 2.06 -2.71 5.30
N VAL A 127 2.96 -3.51 5.87
CA VAL A 127 3.86 -3.07 6.97
C VAL A 127 5.12 -2.46 6.36
N VAL A 128 5.35 -1.19 6.62
CA VAL A 128 6.47 -0.44 6.02
C VAL A 128 7.81 -0.91 6.59
N LYS A 129 8.73 -1.34 5.73
CA LYS A 129 10.03 -1.93 6.13
C LYS A 129 11.15 -0.89 6.28
N ALA A 130 10.99 0.31 5.70
CA ALA A 130 11.96 1.40 5.73
C ALA A 130 11.31 2.71 6.22
N ARG A 131 12.05 3.83 6.23
CA ARG A 131 11.52 5.15 6.60
C ARG A 131 10.73 5.83 5.48
N TYR A 132 10.71 5.22 4.31
CA TYR A 132 9.97 5.65 3.15
C TYR A 132 9.44 4.43 2.40
N LEU A 133 8.41 4.65 1.62
CA LEU A 133 7.85 3.66 0.70
C LEU A 133 7.82 4.28 -0.70
N HIS A 134 8.38 3.57 -1.67
CA HIS A 134 8.22 3.93 -3.06
C HIS A 134 6.97 3.26 -3.65
N VAL A 135 6.13 4.06 -4.29
CA VAL A 135 5.05 3.58 -5.18
C VAL A 135 5.43 3.99 -6.58
N CYS A 136 5.72 3.02 -7.45
CA CYS A 136 6.28 3.29 -8.77
C CYS A 136 5.36 2.81 -9.89
N VAL A 137 5.21 3.63 -10.93
CA VAL A 137 4.65 3.22 -12.22
C VAL A 137 5.78 2.92 -13.19
N VAL A 138 5.67 1.81 -13.93
CA VAL A 138 6.71 1.32 -14.82
C VAL A 138 6.14 1.11 -16.21
N ASN A 139 6.77 1.76 -17.18
CA ASN A 139 6.39 1.66 -18.58
C ASN A 139 6.77 0.29 -19.15
N THR A 140 5.80 -0.47 -19.62
CA THR A 140 5.98 -1.77 -20.27
C THR A 140 6.09 -1.68 -21.80
N GLY A 141 6.08 -0.47 -22.35
CA GLY A 141 6.10 -0.23 -23.80
C GLY A 141 4.73 -0.29 -24.48
N LYS A 142 3.65 -0.33 -23.68
CA LYS A 142 2.26 -0.41 -24.16
C LYS A 142 1.47 0.84 -23.75
N GLY A 143 1.91 1.99 -24.18
CA GLY A 143 1.32 3.29 -23.87
C GLY A 143 2.07 4.02 -22.75
N ILE A 144 1.51 5.15 -22.33
CA ILE A 144 2.13 6.05 -21.35
C ILE A 144 1.55 5.75 -19.95
N PRO A 145 2.37 5.38 -18.95
CA PRO A 145 1.90 5.22 -17.58
C PRO A 145 1.34 6.53 -17.01
N PHE A 146 0.34 6.42 -16.15
CA PHE A 146 -0.26 7.56 -15.46
C PHE A 146 -0.80 7.16 -14.10
N ILE A 147 -1.17 8.14 -13.27
CA ILE A 147 -1.86 7.95 -12.00
C ILE A 147 -2.73 9.18 -11.70
N SER A 148 -3.93 8.96 -11.13
CA SER A 148 -4.86 10.03 -10.77
C SER A 148 -4.76 10.41 -9.30
N ALA A 149 -4.70 9.44 -8.38
CA ALA A 149 -4.53 9.72 -6.95
C ALA A 149 -3.70 8.65 -6.25
N LEU A 150 -2.99 9.07 -5.21
CA LEU A 150 -2.24 8.17 -4.31
C LEU A 150 -2.56 8.53 -2.87
N GLU A 151 -3.00 7.54 -2.10
CA GLU A 151 -3.45 7.72 -0.73
C GLU A 151 -2.76 6.74 0.22
N SER A 152 -2.49 7.19 1.45
CA SER A 152 -1.97 6.36 2.53
C SER A 152 -2.76 6.60 3.80
N ARG A 153 -3.12 5.53 4.52
CA ARG A 153 -3.89 5.56 5.77
C ARG A 153 -3.20 4.70 6.81
N LEU A 154 -2.89 5.30 7.96
CA LEU A 154 -2.31 4.57 9.08
C LEU A 154 -3.37 3.63 9.68
N LEU A 155 -3.05 2.35 9.83
CA LEU A 155 -3.87 1.35 10.49
C LEU A 155 -3.27 0.92 11.83
N SER A 156 -4.10 0.31 12.68
CA SER A 156 -3.61 -0.32 13.90
C SER A 156 -2.73 -1.53 13.58
N ASN A 157 -1.58 -1.63 14.22
CA ASN A 157 -0.69 -2.80 14.10
C ASN A 157 -1.31 -4.09 14.69
N LEU A 158 -2.39 -3.97 15.45
CA LEU A 158 -3.13 -5.12 16.02
C LEU A 158 -4.06 -5.79 15.02
N THR A 159 -4.34 -5.13 13.87
CA THR A 159 -5.29 -5.61 12.86
C THR A 159 -4.57 -6.09 11.61
N TYR A 160 -5.26 -6.87 10.78
CA TYR A 160 -4.78 -7.29 9.45
C TYR A 160 -3.39 -7.95 9.47
N ASN A 161 -3.18 -8.87 10.43
CA ASN A 161 -1.93 -9.61 10.54
C ASN A 161 -1.88 -10.77 9.54
N THR A 162 -0.68 -11.10 9.08
CA THR A 162 -0.39 -12.17 8.12
C THR A 162 0.52 -13.23 8.74
N ASP A 163 0.60 -14.41 8.12
CA ASP A 163 1.43 -15.53 8.57
C ASP A 163 2.93 -15.25 8.41
N SER A 164 3.30 -14.35 7.51
CA SER A 164 4.69 -14.02 7.19
C SER A 164 4.90 -12.53 7.06
N GLU A 165 6.07 -12.05 7.43
CA GLU A 165 6.49 -10.66 7.23
C GLU A 165 6.68 -10.30 5.74
N THR A 166 6.77 -11.28 4.84
CA THR A 166 6.84 -11.05 3.39
C THR A 166 5.47 -10.91 2.75
N GLN A 167 4.40 -11.13 3.52
CA GLN A 167 3.04 -11.02 3.02
C GLN A 167 2.46 -9.63 3.23
N ALA A 168 1.67 -9.20 2.26
CA ALA A 168 0.77 -8.07 2.31
C ALA A 168 -0.64 -8.50 1.95
N LEU A 169 -1.63 -7.68 2.28
CA LEU A 169 -3.04 -7.98 2.03
C LEU A 169 -3.54 -7.09 0.88
N GLU A 170 -3.65 -7.66 -0.31
CA GLU A 170 -4.24 -6.99 -1.47
C GLU A 170 -5.76 -7.01 -1.38
N PHE A 171 -6.39 -5.85 -1.49
CA PHE A 171 -7.84 -5.73 -1.44
C PHE A 171 -8.50 -6.61 -2.52
N PHE A 172 -9.51 -7.35 -2.09
CA PHE A 172 -10.34 -8.12 -3.00
C PHE A 172 -11.81 -7.72 -2.90
N LEU A 173 -12.36 -7.66 -1.67
CA LEU A 173 -13.76 -7.41 -1.44
C LEU A 173 -13.96 -6.81 -0.04
N ARG A 174 -14.82 -5.78 0.05
CA ARG A 174 -15.31 -5.25 1.32
C ARG A 174 -16.75 -4.83 1.14
N ILE A 175 -17.65 -5.54 1.80
CA ILE A 175 -19.09 -5.42 1.59
C ILE A 175 -19.86 -5.18 2.88
N ASP A 176 -20.88 -4.36 2.74
CA ASP A 176 -21.91 -4.06 3.74
C ASP A 176 -23.15 -4.89 3.37
N PHE A 177 -23.39 -5.95 4.15
CA PHE A 177 -24.57 -6.81 4.02
C PHE A 177 -25.80 -6.07 4.55
N GLY A 178 -26.84 -5.99 3.74
CA GLY A 178 -28.08 -5.33 4.16
C GLY A 178 -28.06 -3.81 3.99
N SER A 179 -27.06 -3.26 3.35
CA SER A 179 -26.97 -1.82 3.05
C SER A 179 -28.24 -1.32 2.36
N SER A 180 -28.77 -0.19 2.85
CA SER A 180 -29.84 0.55 2.18
C SER A 180 -29.30 1.49 1.08
N LEU A 181 -27.99 1.70 1.02
CA LEU A 181 -27.34 2.59 0.06
C LEU A 181 -27.29 1.99 -1.36
N ASN A 182 -27.23 2.85 -2.36
CA ASN A 182 -27.02 2.47 -3.75
C ASN A 182 -25.58 2.69 -4.24
N SER A 183 -24.74 3.29 -3.41
CA SER A 183 -23.34 3.62 -3.70
C SER A 183 -22.43 3.18 -2.56
N SER A 184 -21.17 2.99 -2.87
CA SER A 184 -20.13 2.76 -1.86
C SER A 184 -19.96 3.99 -0.95
N PHE A 185 -19.46 3.74 0.25
CA PHE A 185 -19.08 4.79 1.19
C PHE A 185 -17.67 4.54 1.74
N ARG A 186 -17.07 5.58 2.28
CA ARG A 186 -15.73 5.58 2.88
C ARG A 186 -15.68 6.62 4.02
N PHE A 187 -14.55 7.25 4.30
CA PHE A 187 -14.48 8.38 5.24
C PHE A 187 -15.52 9.47 4.87
N PRO A 188 -16.22 10.11 5.84
CA PRO A 188 -16.00 10.03 7.30
C PRO A 188 -16.65 8.85 8.01
N GLU A 189 -17.49 8.06 7.35
CA GLU A 189 -18.22 6.93 7.95
C GLU A 189 -17.25 5.83 8.41
N ASP A 190 -16.15 5.61 7.67
CA ASP A 190 -15.07 4.72 8.07
C ASP A 190 -13.82 5.53 8.45
N ILE A 191 -13.39 5.44 9.72
CA ILE A 191 -12.27 6.22 10.25
C ILE A 191 -10.92 5.89 9.62
N TYR A 192 -10.78 4.69 9.04
CA TYR A 192 -9.60 4.24 8.30
C TYR A 192 -9.73 4.48 6.80
N ASP A 193 -10.82 5.10 6.38
CA ASP A 193 -11.10 5.41 4.98
C ASP A 193 -11.12 4.18 4.06
N ARG A 194 -11.58 3.04 4.60
CA ARG A 194 -11.84 1.84 3.81
C ARG A 194 -13.11 2.04 2.99
N ILE A 195 -13.08 1.60 1.72
CA ILE A 195 -14.23 1.74 0.82
C ILE A 195 -15.14 0.52 1.00
N TRP A 196 -16.38 0.74 1.42
CA TRP A 196 -17.39 -0.28 1.61
C TRP A 196 -18.41 -0.27 0.48
N GLN A 197 -18.71 -1.45 -0.07
CA GLN A 197 -19.66 -1.61 -1.15
C GLN A 197 -20.98 -2.18 -0.63
N PRO A 198 -22.14 -1.64 -1.04
CA PRO A 198 -23.42 -2.21 -0.69
C PRO A 198 -23.57 -3.57 -1.36
N TYR A 199 -24.07 -4.55 -0.58
CA TYR A 199 -24.31 -5.90 -1.08
C TYR A 199 -25.73 -6.36 -0.76
N ARG A 200 -26.45 -6.73 -1.80
CA ARG A 200 -27.84 -7.22 -1.70
C ARG A 200 -28.03 -8.47 -2.55
N ARG A 201 -28.83 -9.38 -2.01
CA ARG A 201 -29.23 -10.60 -2.70
C ARG A 201 -30.74 -10.81 -2.52
N ASN A 202 -31.39 -11.41 -3.51
CA ASN A 202 -32.84 -11.64 -3.50
C ASN A 202 -33.29 -12.72 -2.51
N ASP A 203 -32.37 -13.56 -2.02
CA ASP A 203 -32.62 -14.61 -1.03
C ASP A 203 -32.33 -14.16 0.42
N LEU A 204 -31.95 -12.89 0.61
CA LEU A 204 -31.69 -12.29 1.90
C LEU A 204 -32.65 -11.16 2.21
N THR A 205 -33.00 -11.01 3.48
CA THR A 205 -33.77 -9.90 4.03
C THR A 205 -32.86 -9.01 4.86
N THR A 206 -33.00 -7.70 4.69
CA THR A 206 -32.29 -6.71 5.52
C THR A 206 -33.02 -6.47 6.82
N ILE A 207 -32.27 -6.47 7.92
CA ILE A 207 -32.69 -5.93 9.21
C ILE A 207 -31.82 -4.74 9.58
N ASN A 208 -32.34 -3.80 10.36
CA ASN A 208 -31.60 -2.62 10.81
C ASN A 208 -32.00 -2.22 12.24
N SER A 209 -31.14 -1.44 12.87
CA SER A 209 -31.42 -0.83 14.17
C SER A 209 -31.05 0.65 14.13
N SER A 210 -31.79 1.46 14.89
CA SER A 210 -31.46 2.87 15.14
C SER A 210 -30.84 3.09 16.52
N SER A 211 -30.66 2.02 17.30
CA SER A 211 -30.10 2.07 18.66
C SER A 211 -28.58 2.28 18.60
N SER A 212 -28.03 2.93 19.63
CA SER A 212 -26.58 3.17 19.71
C SER A 212 -25.80 1.86 19.85
N LEU A 213 -24.85 1.63 18.96
CA LEU A 213 -23.94 0.50 19.02
C LEU A 213 -22.77 0.76 19.98
N ILE A 214 -22.30 -0.31 20.60
CA ILE A 214 -21.04 -0.36 21.33
C ILE A 214 -20.05 -1.13 20.44
N SER A 215 -19.15 -0.40 19.75
CA SER A 215 -18.06 -1.06 19.04
C SER A 215 -17.03 -1.59 20.05
N ASN A 216 -16.73 -2.90 19.97
CA ASN A 216 -15.65 -3.52 20.74
C ASN A 216 -14.65 -4.25 19.85
N SER A 217 -14.83 -4.18 18.53
CA SER A 217 -13.90 -4.78 17.58
C SER A 217 -12.69 -3.86 17.39
N ILE A 218 -11.48 -4.41 17.49
CA ILE A 218 -10.25 -3.70 17.19
C ILE A 218 -10.15 -3.28 15.71
N PHE A 219 -10.99 -3.87 14.85
CA PHE A 219 -11.06 -3.54 13.42
C PHE A 219 -11.89 -2.30 13.14
N ASP A 220 -12.65 -1.81 14.13
CA ASP A 220 -13.53 -0.64 14.01
C ASP A 220 -14.28 -0.59 12.67
N PRO A 221 -15.11 -1.61 12.35
CA PRO A 221 -15.95 -1.52 11.16
C PRO A 221 -16.91 -0.34 11.29
N PRO A 222 -17.22 0.36 10.18
CA PRO A 222 -18.00 1.58 10.24
C PRO A 222 -19.39 1.33 10.79
N LEU A 223 -19.86 2.27 11.62
CA LEU A 223 -21.17 2.20 12.24
C LEU A 223 -22.29 1.96 11.21
N MET A 224 -22.17 2.60 10.05
CA MET A 224 -23.15 2.47 8.96
C MET A 224 -23.33 1.00 8.50
N ALA A 225 -22.23 0.26 8.33
CA ALA A 225 -22.29 -1.16 7.97
C ALA A 225 -22.74 -2.05 9.13
N MET A 226 -22.46 -1.63 10.37
CA MET A 226 -22.82 -2.43 11.55
C MET A 226 -24.25 -2.22 12.02
N MET A 227 -24.95 -1.14 11.58
CA MET A 227 -26.35 -0.86 11.88
C MET A 227 -27.33 -1.56 10.94
N THR A 228 -26.83 -2.24 9.93
CA THR A 228 -27.59 -3.06 8.97
C THR A 228 -27.05 -4.48 8.97
N ALA A 229 -27.88 -5.43 8.64
CA ALA A 229 -27.49 -6.82 8.49
C ALA A 229 -28.39 -7.56 7.52
N SER A 230 -27.90 -8.67 7.01
CA SER A 230 -28.67 -9.61 6.21
C SER A 230 -28.95 -10.90 6.98
N ILE A 231 -30.17 -11.39 6.83
CA ILE A 231 -30.63 -12.71 7.28
C ILE A 231 -31.25 -13.48 6.11
N PRO A 232 -31.24 -14.82 6.11
CA PRO A 232 -31.93 -15.63 5.10
C PRO A 232 -33.43 -15.35 5.05
N MET A 233 -34.00 -15.32 3.84
CA MET A 233 -35.46 -15.21 3.64
C MET A 233 -36.19 -16.53 3.92
N ASN A 234 -37.50 -16.43 4.09
CA ASN A 234 -38.43 -17.57 4.15
C ASN A 234 -38.12 -18.60 5.24
N GLY A 235 -37.55 -18.18 6.35
CA GLY A 235 -37.22 -19.04 7.49
C GLY A 235 -36.12 -20.07 7.24
N SER A 236 -35.31 -19.86 6.19
CA SER A 236 -34.11 -20.67 5.99
C SER A 236 -33.18 -20.55 7.18
N GLN A 237 -32.66 -21.69 7.64
CA GLN A 237 -31.71 -21.76 8.76
C GLN A 237 -30.25 -21.71 8.31
N THR A 238 -30.01 -21.42 7.04
CA THR A 238 -28.66 -21.40 6.44
C THR A 238 -28.47 -20.14 5.60
N LEU A 239 -27.32 -19.49 5.77
CA LEU A 239 -26.85 -18.37 4.94
C LEU A 239 -25.54 -18.77 4.25
N ASN A 240 -25.55 -18.77 2.92
CA ASN A 240 -24.40 -19.18 2.12
C ASN A 240 -23.93 -18.05 1.20
N PHE A 241 -22.61 -17.90 1.05
CA PHE A 241 -22.01 -17.08 0.01
C PHE A 241 -20.62 -17.59 -0.33
N THR A 242 -20.07 -17.14 -1.48
CA THR A 242 -18.79 -17.63 -1.96
C THR A 242 -17.89 -16.48 -2.40
N VAL A 243 -16.63 -16.57 -2.00
CA VAL A 243 -15.52 -15.71 -2.45
C VAL A 243 -14.55 -16.56 -3.27
N ARG A 244 -14.33 -16.19 -4.52
CA ARG A 244 -13.43 -16.94 -5.43
C ARG A 244 -12.62 -15.98 -6.28
N ASP A 245 -11.35 -16.33 -6.48
CA ASP A 245 -10.51 -15.76 -7.53
C ASP A 245 -10.54 -16.65 -8.78
N SER A 246 -10.12 -16.10 -9.91
CA SER A 246 -9.88 -16.88 -11.14
C SER A 246 -8.73 -17.88 -10.98
N ASP A 247 -7.75 -17.56 -10.14
CA ASP A 247 -6.68 -18.48 -9.76
C ASP A 247 -7.03 -19.21 -8.45
N PRO A 248 -7.28 -20.52 -8.47
CA PRO A 248 -7.64 -21.29 -7.28
C PRO A 248 -6.47 -21.45 -6.28
N ALA A 249 -5.23 -21.10 -6.67
CA ALA A 249 -4.07 -21.16 -5.80
C ALA A 249 -3.96 -19.96 -4.84
N VAL A 250 -4.70 -18.88 -5.11
CA VAL A 250 -4.67 -17.65 -4.30
C VAL A 250 -5.20 -17.91 -2.91
N GLY A 251 -4.39 -17.52 -1.92
CA GLY A 251 -4.78 -17.52 -0.51
C GLY A 251 -5.52 -16.23 -0.13
N PHE A 252 -6.47 -16.35 0.79
CA PHE A 252 -7.26 -15.23 1.30
C PHE A 252 -7.17 -15.13 2.81
N TYR A 253 -7.28 -13.90 3.31
CA TYR A 253 -7.67 -13.60 4.69
C TYR A 253 -9.09 -13.05 4.70
N PHE A 254 -9.91 -13.54 5.62
CA PHE A 254 -11.32 -13.20 5.75
C PHE A 254 -11.60 -12.56 7.11
N TYR A 255 -12.47 -11.55 7.11
CA TYR A 255 -12.95 -10.84 8.30
C TYR A 255 -14.47 -10.71 8.20
N MET A 256 -15.18 -11.32 9.15
CA MET A 256 -16.66 -11.32 9.23
C MET A 256 -17.06 -10.49 10.44
N HIS A 257 -17.91 -9.51 10.24
CA HIS A 257 -18.35 -8.59 11.28
C HIS A 257 -19.81 -8.85 11.62
N PHE A 258 -20.09 -8.94 12.92
CA PHE A 258 -21.39 -9.32 13.44
C PHE A 258 -21.85 -8.39 14.54
N VAL A 259 -23.14 -8.06 14.53
CA VAL A 259 -23.89 -7.42 15.60
C VAL A 259 -25.29 -8.02 15.60
N GLU A 260 -25.83 -8.39 16.79
CA GLU A 260 -27.24 -8.65 16.92
C GLU A 260 -28.01 -7.32 16.97
N LEU A 261 -28.92 -7.13 16.02
CA LEU A 261 -29.71 -5.90 15.87
C LEU A 261 -31.12 -5.99 16.44
N GLU A 262 -31.56 -7.21 16.79
CA GLU A 262 -32.88 -7.47 17.37
C GLU A 262 -32.76 -7.76 18.87
N GLU A 263 -33.60 -7.12 19.69
CA GLU A 263 -33.66 -7.41 21.13
C GLU A 263 -34.41 -8.72 21.33
N LEU A 264 -33.67 -9.82 21.38
CA LEU A 264 -34.24 -11.17 21.57
C LEU A 264 -34.82 -11.35 22.96
N GLN A 265 -36.00 -11.97 23.00
CA GLN A 265 -36.66 -12.34 24.28
C GLN A 265 -35.91 -13.48 24.97
N ALA A 266 -36.15 -13.70 26.27
CA ALA A 266 -35.45 -14.70 27.07
C ALA A 266 -35.57 -16.15 26.54
N ASN A 267 -36.61 -16.45 25.75
CA ASN A 267 -36.86 -17.74 25.11
C ASN A 267 -36.40 -17.77 23.64
N GLN A 268 -35.77 -16.73 23.18
CA GLN A 268 -35.25 -16.60 21.79
C GLN A 268 -33.74 -16.62 21.78
N THR A 269 -33.17 -17.26 20.77
CA THR A 269 -31.73 -17.37 20.59
C THR A 269 -31.39 -17.26 19.11
N ARG A 270 -30.31 -16.56 18.80
CA ARG A 270 -29.64 -16.66 17.51
C ARG A 270 -28.26 -17.26 17.74
N GLU A 271 -28.12 -18.51 17.32
CA GLU A 271 -26.89 -19.25 17.48
C GLU A 271 -26.63 -20.08 16.22
N PHE A 272 -25.41 -20.00 15.66
CA PHE A 272 -25.07 -20.71 14.45
C PHE A 272 -23.60 -21.13 14.42
N ASN A 273 -23.32 -22.12 13.59
CA ASN A 273 -21.97 -22.54 13.23
C ASN A 273 -21.59 -21.95 11.88
N ILE A 274 -20.32 -21.67 11.68
CA ILE A 274 -19.75 -21.19 10.43
C ILE A 274 -18.84 -22.28 9.88
N TYR A 275 -19.08 -22.65 8.63
CA TYR A 275 -18.28 -23.58 7.86
C TYR A 275 -17.57 -22.81 6.74
N LEU A 276 -16.33 -23.20 6.45
CA LEU A 276 -15.52 -22.66 5.37
C LEU A 276 -15.00 -23.82 4.52
N ASN A 277 -15.38 -23.86 3.24
CA ASN A 277 -15.09 -24.95 2.31
C ASN A 277 -15.60 -26.33 2.83
N ASP A 278 -16.79 -26.35 3.38
CA ASP A 278 -17.48 -27.47 4.01
C ASP A 278 -16.84 -27.97 5.34
N ASP A 279 -15.72 -27.40 5.76
CA ASP A 279 -15.11 -27.68 7.05
C ASP A 279 -15.65 -26.76 8.15
N PHE A 280 -15.84 -27.31 9.38
CA PHE A 280 -16.21 -26.51 10.54
C PHE A 280 -15.10 -25.48 10.83
N TRP A 281 -15.46 -24.19 10.80
CA TRP A 281 -14.50 -23.12 10.99
C TRP A 281 -14.65 -22.43 12.34
N TYR A 282 -15.90 -22.07 12.73
CA TYR A 282 -16.14 -21.36 13.98
C TYR A 282 -17.55 -21.60 14.50
N GLY A 283 -17.69 -21.71 15.82
CA GLY A 283 -19.01 -21.85 16.46
C GLY A 283 -19.01 -22.78 17.67
N PRO A 284 -20.16 -22.97 18.33
CA PRO A 284 -21.37 -22.21 18.12
C PRO A 284 -21.18 -20.74 18.50
N PHE A 285 -21.71 -19.83 17.68
CA PHE A 285 -21.57 -18.39 17.86
C PHE A 285 -22.93 -17.70 17.99
N SER A 286 -23.04 -16.84 18.99
CA SER A 286 -24.20 -15.99 19.23
C SER A 286 -23.76 -14.53 19.25
N PRO A 287 -24.13 -13.74 18.23
CA PRO A 287 -23.84 -12.30 18.21
C PRO A 287 -24.48 -11.60 19.40
N LYS A 288 -23.85 -10.60 19.95
CA LYS A 288 -24.35 -9.87 21.12
C LYS A 288 -25.15 -8.64 20.65
N TYR A 289 -26.26 -8.39 21.38
CA TYR A 289 -27.13 -7.26 21.13
C TYR A 289 -26.37 -5.94 21.19
N LEU A 290 -26.38 -5.19 20.06
CA LEU A 290 -25.74 -3.89 19.83
C LEU A 290 -24.24 -3.87 20.16
N ARG A 291 -23.57 -5.01 20.10
CA ARG A 291 -22.12 -5.12 20.32
C ARG A 291 -21.45 -5.81 19.15
N GLY A 292 -20.42 -5.14 18.59
CA GLY A 292 -19.67 -5.64 17.44
C GLY A 292 -18.66 -6.72 17.82
N ASP A 293 -18.69 -7.84 17.11
CA ASP A 293 -17.69 -8.91 17.15
C ASP A 293 -17.13 -9.14 15.75
N THR A 294 -15.84 -9.54 15.65
CA THR A 294 -15.22 -9.90 14.37
C THR A 294 -14.63 -11.30 14.44
N ILE A 295 -15.06 -12.17 13.54
CA ILE A 295 -14.48 -13.50 13.31
C ILE A 295 -13.56 -13.40 12.10
N LEU A 296 -12.35 -13.92 12.22
CA LEU A 296 -11.33 -13.81 11.19
C LEU A 296 -10.57 -15.11 10.97
N SER A 297 -10.02 -15.27 9.78
CA SER A 297 -9.04 -16.33 9.52
C SER A 297 -7.68 -15.93 10.08
N PHE A 298 -7.10 -16.75 10.95
CA PHE A 298 -5.75 -16.52 11.49
C PHE A 298 -4.64 -16.90 10.51
N ARG A 299 -4.99 -17.65 9.45
CA ARG A 299 -4.07 -18.07 8.38
C ARG A 299 -4.74 -17.88 7.03
N SER A 300 -3.94 -17.82 5.99
CA SER A 300 -4.48 -17.75 4.63
C SER A 300 -5.20 -19.06 4.26
N VAL A 301 -6.34 -18.92 3.59
CA VAL A 301 -7.21 -20.02 3.16
C VAL A 301 -7.41 -19.95 1.65
N LYS A 302 -7.32 -21.06 0.96
CA LYS A 302 -7.59 -21.17 -0.48
C LYS A 302 -9.09 -21.30 -0.72
N GLY A 303 -9.65 -20.41 -1.54
CA GLY A 303 -11.10 -20.35 -1.77
C GLY A 303 -11.86 -19.83 -0.54
N GLY A 304 -13.15 -19.66 -0.67
CA GLY A 304 -14.01 -19.15 0.40
C GLY A 304 -15.48 -19.48 0.13
N GLN A 305 -15.87 -20.75 0.28
CA GLN A 305 -17.27 -21.13 0.32
C GLN A 305 -17.71 -21.12 1.77
N PHE A 306 -18.57 -20.15 2.11
CA PHE A 306 -19.09 -19.99 3.47
C PHE A 306 -20.50 -20.55 3.58
N SER A 307 -20.75 -21.31 4.68
CA SER A 307 -22.08 -21.71 5.13
C SER A 307 -22.22 -21.36 6.62
N MET A 308 -23.21 -20.57 6.95
CA MET A 308 -23.60 -20.28 8.33
C MET A 308 -24.89 -21.02 8.62
N GLU A 309 -24.89 -21.94 9.57
CA GLU A 309 -25.98 -22.86 9.85
C GLU A 309 -26.46 -22.71 11.28
N SER A 310 -27.76 -22.45 11.49
CA SER A 310 -28.36 -22.41 12.82
C SER A 310 -28.14 -23.70 13.60
N THR A 311 -27.82 -23.58 14.88
CA THR A 311 -27.82 -24.73 15.79
C THR A 311 -29.23 -25.20 16.05
N ARG A 312 -29.36 -26.40 16.63
CA ARG A 312 -30.68 -26.95 16.99
C ARG A 312 -31.42 -26.13 18.05
N SER A 313 -30.72 -25.39 18.88
CA SER A 313 -31.24 -24.52 19.93
C SER A 313 -31.62 -23.14 19.41
N SER A 314 -31.20 -22.78 18.22
CA SER A 314 -31.47 -21.47 17.63
C SER A 314 -32.91 -21.31 17.22
N THR A 315 -33.52 -20.19 17.61
CA THR A 315 -34.89 -19.80 17.20
C THR A 315 -34.88 -18.80 16.03
N HIS A 316 -33.72 -18.22 15.76
CA HIS A 316 -33.52 -17.22 14.69
C HIS A 316 -32.46 -17.67 13.68
N PRO A 317 -32.59 -17.28 12.42
CA PRO A 317 -31.60 -17.63 11.38
C PRO A 317 -30.27 -16.91 11.62
N PRO A 318 -29.18 -17.36 10.97
CA PRO A 318 -27.88 -16.64 10.98
C PRO A 318 -28.00 -15.21 10.50
N ILE A 319 -27.12 -14.35 10.96
CA ILE A 319 -27.02 -12.93 10.61
C ILE A 319 -25.60 -12.60 10.18
N ILE A 320 -25.43 -11.64 9.26
CA ILE A 320 -24.14 -11.03 8.93
C ILE A 320 -24.31 -9.54 8.65
N ASN A 321 -23.41 -8.71 9.19
CA ASN A 321 -23.43 -7.26 9.00
C ASN A 321 -22.46 -6.84 7.89
N ALA A 322 -21.19 -7.23 7.98
CA ALA A 322 -20.19 -6.83 7.02
C ALA A 322 -19.11 -7.91 6.83
N PHE A 323 -18.42 -7.84 5.71
CA PHE A 323 -17.41 -8.83 5.35
C PHE A 323 -16.27 -8.20 4.56
N GLU A 324 -15.04 -8.62 4.88
CA GLU A 324 -13.84 -8.24 4.12
C GLU A 324 -13.08 -9.48 3.67
N ALA A 325 -12.54 -9.45 2.45
CA ALA A 325 -11.64 -10.45 1.91
C ALA A 325 -10.42 -9.77 1.28
N TYR A 326 -9.26 -10.28 1.59
CA TYR A 326 -7.98 -9.82 1.05
C TYR A 326 -7.21 -11.00 0.48
N LYS A 327 -6.62 -10.82 -0.69
CA LYS A 327 -5.67 -11.77 -1.27
C LYS A 327 -4.31 -11.64 -0.60
N VAL A 328 -3.66 -12.77 -0.42
CA VAL A 328 -2.24 -12.77 -0.03
C VAL A 328 -1.39 -12.31 -1.20
N LYS A 329 -0.62 -11.26 -1.00
CA LYS A 329 0.41 -10.80 -1.92
C LYS A 329 1.77 -11.06 -1.32
N GLU A 330 2.57 -11.91 -1.95
CA GLU A 330 3.95 -12.13 -1.55
C GLU A 330 4.84 -10.99 -2.06
N LEU A 331 5.58 -10.36 -1.14
CA LEU A 331 6.52 -9.27 -1.38
C LEU A 331 7.90 -9.73 -0.93
N VAL A 332 8.50 -10.60 -1.73
CA VAL A 332 9.73 -11.32 -1.40
C VAL A 332 11.00 -10.49 -1.57
N GLU A 333 10.94 -9.47 -2.45
CA GLU A 333 12.11 -8.63 -2.72
C GLU A 333 12.30 -7.60 -1.60
N SER A 334 13.50 -7.58 -1.04
CA SER A 334 13.88 -6.63 0.02
C SER A 334 14.44 -5.34 -0.57
N GLN A 335 14.18 -4.21 0.10
CA GLN A 335 14.76 -2.93 -0.28
C GLN A 335 16.28 -2.94 -0.10
N THR A 336 16.98 -2.16 -0.95
CA THR A 336 18.41 -1.92 -0.82
C THR A 336 18.74 -1.37 0.58
N VAL A 337 19.86 -1.81 1.16
CA VAL A 337 20.30 -1.39 2.49
C VAL A 337 20.43 0.14 2.54
N GLU A 338 19.63 0.76 3.41
CA GLU A 338 19.69 2.21 3.61
C GLU A 338 20.97 2.66 4.37
N ARG A 339 21.48 1.78 5.22
CA ARG A 339 22.60 2.10 6.11
C ARG A 339 23.74 1.11 5.91
N GLU A 340 24.85 1.60 5.44
CA GLU A 340 26.12 0.86 5.41
C GLU A 340 26.96 1.27 6.65
N GLY A 341 27.36 0.31 7.44
CA GLY A 341 28.23 0.47 8.60
C GLY A 341 27.88 -0.54 9.69
N ARG A 342 28.78 -1.48 9.99
CA ARG A 342 28.81 -2.14 11.30
C ARG A 342 29.26 -1.09 12.30
N LEU A 343 28.46 -0.81 13.30
CA LEU A 343 28.96 -0.18 14.52
C LEU A 343 30.11 -1.06 15.01
N SER A 344 31.33 -0.56 15.01
CA SER A 344 32.44 -1.31 15.63
C SER A 344 32.05 -1.56 17.09
N PRO A 345 32.49 -2.69 17.71
CA PRO A 345 32.20 -2.95 19.11
C PRO A 345 32.64 -1.81 20.04
N LYS A 346 33.61 -1.00 19.61
CA LYS A 346 34.10 0.18 20.31
C LYS A 346 33.07 1.33 20.29
N LEU A 347 32.40 1.58 19.15
CA LEU A 347 31.33 2.56 19.05
C LEU A 347 30.06 2.13 19.79
N MET A 348 29.80 0.83 19.92
CA MET A 348 28.65 0.31 20.66
C MET A 348 28.82 0.54 22.16
N ASN A 349 30.06 0.44 22.72
CA ASN A 349 30.36 0.79 24.08
C ASN A 349 30.27 2.31 24.34
N ASP A 350 30.77 3.13 23.42
CA ASP A 350 30.65 4.59 23.50
C ASP A 350 29.19 5.06 23.41
N PHE A 351 28.35 4.33 22.65
CA PHE A 351 26.91 4.60 22.53
C PHE A 351 26.12 4.27 23.80
N LEU A 352 26.49 3.20 24.52
CA LEU A 352 25.88 2.84 25.81
C LEU A 352 26.22 3.83 26.92
N TRP A 353 27.38 4.50 26.87
CA TRP A 353 27.77 5.55 27.80
C TRP A 353 27.16 6.92 27.42
N SER A 354 26.87 7.22 26.19
CA SER A 354 26.25 8.50 25.73
C SER A 354 24.76 8.63 26.03
N ILE A 355 24.06 7.53 26.35
CA ILE A 355 22.65 7.56 26.79
C ILE A 355 22.53 8.25 28.18
N VAL A 356 23.62 8.40 28.92
CA VAL A 356 23.63 9.01 30.27
C VAL A 356 23.83 10.54 30.23
N LEU A 357 24.20 11.09 29.08
CA LEU A 357 24.40 12.54 28.93
C LEU A 357 23.65 13.02 27.69
N ASP A 358 22.64 13.82 27.89
CA ASP A 358 21.69 14.46 26.97
C ASP A 358 22.38 15.31 25.86
N PHE A 359 23.22 14.70 25.03
CA PHE A 359 23.74 15.31 23.81
C PHE A 359 23.22 14.58 22.58
N PRO A 360 22.67 15.30 21.59
CA PRO A 360 22.33 14.69 20.31
C PRO A 360 23.66 14.29 19.63
N VAL A 361 24.05 13.04 19.76
CA VAL A 361 25.10 12.46 18.93
C VAL A 361 24.53 12.42 17.51
N LEU A 362 24.83 13.42 16.72
CA LEU A 362 24.68 13.38 15.24
C LEU A 362 25.68 12.30 14.77
N THR A 363 25.26 11.05 14.90
CA THR A 363 25.93 9.96 14.20
C THR A 363 25.69 10.21 12.71
N CYS A 364 26.76 10.50 11.97
CA CYS A 364 26.80 10.49 10.50
C CYS A 364 26.41 9.09 10.02
N VAL A 365 25.13 8.79 10.01
CA VAL A 365 24.60 7.57 9.39
C VAL A 365 24.48 7.88 7.91
N SER A 366 25.43 7.37 7.14
CA SER A 366 25.40 7.48 5.69
C SER A 366 24.22 6.73 5.13
N PHE A 367 23.32 7.46 4.47
CA PHE A 367 22.22 6.87 3.69
C PHE A 367 22.73 6.67 2.28
N VAL A 368 22.85 5.43 1.85
CA VAL A 368 23.36 5.05 0.52
C VAL A 368 22.56 5.74 -0.62
N VAL A 369 21.24 5.72 -0.49
CA VAL A 369 20.35 6.38 -1.47
C VAL A 369 20.60 7.89 -1.49
N ASN A 370 20.73 8.54 -0.32
CA ASN A 370 21.03 9.97 -0.25
C ASN A 370 22.40 10.30 -0.84
N ALA A 371 23.40 9.44 -0.63
CA ALA A 371 24.72 9.61 -1.25
C ALA A 371 24.62 9.61 -2.76
N MET A 372 23.89 8.65 -3.33
CA MET A 372 23.65 8.55 -4.78
C MET A 372 22.91 9.78 -5.33
N MET A 373 21.85 10.25 -4.63
CA MET A 373 21.10 11.43 -5.03
C MET A 373 21.95 12.71 -4.95
N ASN A 374 22.82 12.82 -3.96
CA ASN A 374 23.77 13.94 -3.86
C ASN A 374 24.82 13.90 -4.98
N ILE A 375 25.33 12.70 -5.36
CA ILE A 375 26.20 12.52 -6.53
C ILE A 375 25.47 12.98 -7.80
N LYS A 376 24.21 12.54 -8.00
CA LYS A 376 23.35 12.94 -9.12
C LYS A 376 23.20 14.47 -9.19
N SER A 377 22.91 15.09 -8.06
CA SER A 377 22.71 16.54 -7.96
C SER A 377 24.01 17.31 -8.22
N MET A 378 25.12 16.89 -7.60
CA MET A 378 26.43 17.57 -7.73
C MET A 378 26.89 17.62 -9.19
N TYR A 379 26.74 16.51 -9.89
CA TYR A 379 27.17 16.41 -11.29
C TYR A 379 26.05 16.68 -12.30
N ARG A 380 24.82 17.00 -11.85
CA ARG A 380 23.64 17.21 -12.70
C ARG A 380 23.39 16.06 -13.68
N LEU A 381 23.54 14.83 -13.19
CA LEU A 381 23.37 13.62 -14.00
C LEU A 381 21.93 13.48 -14.49
N LYS A 382 21.76 13.23 -15.79
CA LYS A 382 20.46 12.96 -16.42
C LYS A 382 20.10 11.45 -16.40
N LYS A 383 20.46 10.74 -15.34
CA LYS A 383 20.16 9.31 -15.20
C LYS A 383 18.81 9.13 -14.50
N ASN A 384 18.02 8.15 -14.95
CA ASN A 384 16.75 7.80 -14.32
C ASN A 384 17.01 6.96 -13.04
N TRP A 385 17.44 7.64 -11.98
CA TRP A 385 17.66 7.06 -10.66
C TRP A 385 16.44 7.35 -9.79
N GLU A 386 15.40 6.51 -9.93
CA GLU A 386 14.18 6.61 -9.18
C GLU A 386 13.85 5.28 -8.49
N GLY A 387 13.18 5.32 -7.35
CA GLY A 387 12.85 4.16 -6.56
C GLY A 387 14.05 3.46 -5.94
N ASP A 388 13.97 2.15 -5.73
CA ASP A 388 15.05 1.36 -5.15
C ASP A 388 16.23 1.22 -6.12
N PRO A 389 17.49 1.44 -5.69
CA PRO A 389 18.65 1.36 -6.55
C PRO A 389 18.91 0.00 -7.18
N CYS A 390 18.67 -1.08 -6.44
CA CYS A 390 19.02 -2.45 -6.83
C CYS A 390 17.82 -3.28 -7.30
N PHE A 391 16.59 -2.91 -6.91
CA PHE A 391 15.38 -3.67 -7.23
C PHE A 391 14.27 -2.85 -7.87
N PRO A 392 13.40 -3.50 -8.66
CA PRO A 392 13.59 -4.85 -9.19
C PRO A 392 14.83 -4.91 -10.08
N ARG A 393 15.49 -6.06 -10.19
CA ARG A 393 16.77 -6.20 -10.90
C ARG A 393 16.73 -5.70 -12.34
N THR A 394 15.60 -5.84 -13.02
CA THR A 394 15.38 -5.35 -14.39
C THR A 394 15.35 -3.83 -14.50
N TYR A 395 15.11 -3.12 -13.40
CA TYR A 395 15.04 -1.68 -13.32
C TYR A 395 16.03 -1.08 -12.31
N SER A 396 17.13 -1.82 -12.01
CA SER A 396 18.24 -1.27 -11.23
C SER A 396 18.78 0.01 -11.85
N TRP A 397 19.30 0.90 -11.04
CA TRP A 397 19.78 2.19 -11.53
C TRP A 397 20.94 2.03 -12.50
N GLU A 398 20.88 2.77 -13.60
CA GLU A 398 21.90 2.73 -14.64
C GLU A 398 23.29 3.10 -14.11
N GLY A 399 24.26 2.25 -14.37
CA GLY A 399 25.63 2.40 -13.91
C GLY A 399 25.89 1.83 -12.50
N LEU A 400 24.88 1.21 -11.85
CA LEU A 400 25.08 0.51 -10.60
C LEU A 400 25.24 -0.99 -10.79
N GLY A 401 26.11 -1.58 -9.97
CA GLY A 401 26.16 -3.01 -9.72
C GLY A 401 25.81 -3.29 -8.25
N CYS A 402 24.94 -4.24 -8.03
CA CYS A 402 24.51 -4.62 -6.69
C CYS A 402 24.89 -6.08 -6.38
N SER A 403 25.16 -6.38 -5.10
CA SER A 403 25.20 -7.76 -4.59
C SER A 403 23.78 -8.23 -4.31
N TYR A 404 23.56 -9.53 -4.52
CA TYR A 404 22.27 -10.19 -4.35
C TYR A 404 22.45 -11.53 -3.62
N ASP A 405 23.29 -11.55 -2.59
CA ASP A 405 23.52 -12.78 -1.82
C ASP A 405 22.27 -13.15 -1.02
N ASP A 406 21.88 -14.43 -1.02
CA ASP A 406 20.62 -14.94 -0.44
C ASP A 406 20.49 -14.69 1.08
N LEU A 407 21.57 -14.37 1.77
CA LEU A 407 21.60 -14.12 3.22
C LEU A 407 21.68 -12.64 3.60
N ASP A 408 21.96 -11.77 2.66
CA ASP A 408 22.16 -10.32 2.90
C ASP A 408 21.19 -9.48 2.06
N LEU A 409 20.79 -8.33 2.64
CA LEU A 409 20.03 -7.32 1.91
C LEU A 409 20.88 -6.77 0.74
N PRO A 410 20.27 -6.41 -0.40
CA PRO A 410 20.98 -5.89 -1.57
C PRO A 410 21.82 -4.67 -1.24
N ARG A 411 23.05 -4.61 -1.77
CA ARG A 411 24.01 -3.52 -1.52
C ARG A 411 24.62 -3.05 -2.82
N ILE A 412 24.93 -1.76 -2.93
CA ILE A 412 25.65 -1.21 -4.06
C ILE A 412 27.14 -1.57 -3.89
N ILE A 413 27.67 -2.34 -4.85
CA ILE A 413 29.06 -2.77 -4.89
C ILE A 413 29.84 -2.20 -6.07
N SER A 414 29.17 -1.61 -7.06
CA SER A 414 29.80 -1.03 -8.24
C SER A 414 29.11 0.26 -8.66
N LEU A 415 29.91 1.27 -9.03
CA LEU A 415 29.43 2.54 -9.59
C LEU A 415 30.25 2.87 -10.82
N ASN A 416 29.60 2.83 -11.99
CA ASN A 416 30.16 3.25 -13.27
C ASN A 416 29.52 4.57 -13.72
N LEU A 417 30.33 5.63 -13.69
CA LEU A 417 30.00 6.96 -14.19
C LEU A 417 30.97 7.38 -15.30
N SER A 418 31.58 6.41 -16.00
CA SER A 418 32.43 6.71 -17.15
C SER A 418 31.64 7.44 -18.22
N SER A 419 32.30 8.34 -18.96
CA SER A 419 31.69 9.10 -20.06
C SER A 419 30.38 9.82 -19.69
N SER A 420 30.22 10.22 -18.43
CA SER A 420 28.98 10.82 -17.91
C SER A 420 29.01 12.35 -17.84
N GLY A 421 30.07 12.98 -18.40
CA GLY A 421 30.23 14.43 -18.44
C GLY A 421 30.52 15.07 -17.08
N LEU A 422 31.08 14.29 -16.13
CA LEU A 422 31.44 14.79 -14.82
C LEU A 422 32.49 15.87 -14.91
N SER A 423 32.37 16.95 -14.15
CA SER A 423 33.33 18.04 -14.06
C SER A 423 33.51 18.51 -12.62
N GLY A 424 34.67 19.13 -12.33
CA GLY A 424 35.01 19.50 -10.94
C GLY A 424 35.69 18.37 -10.18
N GLU A 425 35.64 18.41 -8.89
CA GLU A 425 36.28 17.42 -8.00
C GLU A 425 35.50 16.12 -7.86
N ILE A 426 36.19 15.05 -7.45
CA ILE A 426 35.53 13.77 -7.12
C ILE A 426 34.61 13.95 -5.93
N SER A 427 33.35 13.59 -6.09
CA SER A 427 32.32 13.79 -5.08
C SER A 427 32.61 13.09 -3.75
N PRO A 428 32.61 13.81 -2.62
CA PRO A 428 32.83 13.21 -1.31
C PRO A 428 31.75 12.22 -0.89
N TYR A 429 30.56 12.30 -1.50
CA TYR A 429 29.47 11.38 -1.26
C TYR A 429 29.75 9.93 -1.72
N ILE A 430 30.73 9.72 -2.61
CA ILE A 430 31.21 8.38 -2.98
C ILE A 430 31.78 7.66 -1.76
N GLY A 431 32.42 8.38 -0.82
CA GLY A 431 32.93 7.83 0.42
C GLY A 431 31.85 7.22 1.34
N ASN A 432 30.59 7.53 1.09
CA ASN A 432 29.45 6.97 1.83
C ASN A 432 28.99 5.60 1.30
N LEU A 433 29.51 5.17 0.13
CA LEU A 433 29.24 3.84 -0.45
C LEU A 433 30.28 2.84 0.08
N THR A 434 30.18 2.46 1.35
CA THR A 434 31.24 1.73 2.08
C THR A 434 31.46 0.30 1.58
N GLN A 435 30.51 -0.27 0.84
CA GLN A 435 30.60 -1.61 0.25
C GLN A 435 31.09 -1.58 -1.23
N LEU A 436 31.45 -0.40 -1.73
CA LEU A 436 31.89 -0.24 -3.10
C LEU A 436 33.18 -1.02 -3.35
N GLN A 437 33.15 -1.88 -4.38
CA GLN A 437 34.25 -2.71 -4.84
C GLN A 437 34.85 -2.17 -6.15
N TYR A 438 34.01 -1.56 -6.99
CA TYR A 438 34.39 -1.05 -8.29
C TYR A 438 33.87 0.38 -8.49
N LEU A 439 34.76 1.28 -8.89
CA LEU A 439 34.45 2.67 -9.21
C LEU A 439 35.10 3.03 -10.56
N ASP A 440 34.28 3.36 -11.54
CA ASP A 440 34.77 3.85 -12.84
C ASP A 440 34.29 5.30 -13.06
N LEU A 441 35.23 6.22 -13.07
CA LEU A 441 35.03 7.65 -13.35
C LEU A 441 35.77 8.09 -14.64
N SER A 442 36.21 7.14 -15.45
CA SER A 442 37.02 7.39 -16.65
C SER A 442 36.30 8.23 -17.70
N ASN A 443 37.05 8.81 -18.60
CA ASN A 443 36.53 9.62 -19.72
C ASN A 443 35.53 10.72 -19.28
N ASN A 444 35.90 11.46 -18.22
CA ASN A 444 35.20 12.63 -17.71
C ASN A 444 36.17 13.84 -17.65
N ASN A 445 35.67 14.99 -17.23
CA ASN A 445 36.46 16.22 -17.10
C ASN A 445 36.66 16.58 -15.60
N LEU A 446 37.00 15.57 -14.80
CA LEU A 446 37.29 15.77 -13.37
C LEU A 446 38.61 16.48 -13.14
N THR A 447 38.68 17.27 -12.08
CA THR A 447 39.84 18.07 -11.68
C THR A 447 40.20 17.82 -10.22
N GLY A 448 41.38 18.29 -9.78
CA GLY A 448 41.88 18.08 -8.42
C GLY A 448 42.63 16.76 -8.24
N GLY A 449 43.10 16.52 -7.03
CA GLY A 449 43.80 15.29 -6.66
C GLY A 449 42.84 14.15 -6.31
N VAL A 450 43.37 12.94 -6.25
CA VAL A 450 42.61 11.78 -5.74
C VAL A 450 42.33 11.97 -4.25
N PRO A 451 41.04 12.06 -3.82
CA PRO A 451 40.72 12.36 -2.45
C PRO A 451 41.06 11.21 -1.48
N GLU A 452 41.53 11.57 -0.28
CA GLU A 452 41.91 10.59 0.76
C GLU A 452 40.78 9.66 1.18
N PHE A 453 39.51 10.10 1.11
CA PHE A 453 38.36 9.27 1.50
C PHE A 453 38.24 7.97 0.69
N LEU A 454 38.74 7.95 -0.56
CA LEU A 454 38.75 6.72 -1.38
C LEU A 454 39.63 5.62 -0.77
N THR A 455 40.71 5.98 -0.07
CA THR A 455 41.56 4.99 0.62
C THR A 455 40.90 4.36 1.83
N ARG A 456 39.81 4.94 2.32
CA ARG A 456 39.02 4.42 3.45
C ARG A 456 37.96 3.39 3.01
N LEU A 457 37.69 3.26 1.70
CA LEU A 457 36.79 2.26 1.15
C LEU A 457 37.49 0.90 1.12
N GLN A 458 37.20 0.08 2.14
CA GLN A 458 37.96 -1.17 2.42
C GLN A 458 37.89 -2.21 1.32
N PHE A 459 36.83 -2.20 0.50
CA PHE A 459 36.58 -3.19 -0.55
C PHE A 459 36.92 -2.64 -1.95
N LEU A 460 37.25 -1.35 -2.08
CA LEU A 460 37.50 -0.73 -3.37
C LEU A 460 38.79 -1.23 -3.97
N THR A 461 38.69 -1.87 -5.13
CA THR A 461 39.84 -2.25 -5.97
C THR A 461 40.12 -1.08 -6.93
N LEU A 462 41.26 -0.45 -6.78
CA LEU A 462 41.76 0.56 -7.75
C LEU A 462 42.33 -0.20 -8.94
N MET A 463 41.76 0.05 -10.11
CA MET A 463 42.35 -0.37 -11.41
C MET A 463 43.10 0.77 -12.06
#